data_e4b1202ddabeb176997e05c7d15d1d83
#
_entry.id   e4b1202ddabeb176997e05c7d15d1d83
#
_cell.length_a   1.000
_cell.length_b   1.000
_cell.length_c   1.000
_cell.angle_alpha   90.00
_cell.angle_beta   90.00
_cell.angle_gamma   90.00
#
_symmetry.space_group_name_H-M   'P 1'
#
loop_
_entity.id
_entity.type
_entity.pdbx_description
1 polymer ?
#
loop_
_entity_poly.entity_id
_entity_poly.type
_entity_poly.pdbx_seq_one_letter_code
_entity_poly.pdbx_strand_id
1 'polypeptide(L)'
;SQMMLEEGELVDEEIQILPLWKCALFIVGGMIAIKFGGDFVVDSASALAGAFGLSQTLIGLTIVAMGTSLPELVTSIVAARKNEVDMALGNVIGSNIFNILLVLGVAAAISPVKFLTDNIIDTVVLIAMSLVVLVFAWTSKMIDRREGATMLGMYAVYMAYICIR
;
A
#
# COMPACT_ATOMS: atom_id res chain seq x y z
N SER A 1 -8.67 6.25 52.78
CA SER A 1 -8.16 5.48 51.67
C SER A 1 -8.18 6.33 50.43
N GLN A 2 -7.10 7.03 50.18
CA GLN A 2 -6.94 7.90 49.03
C GLN A 2 -6.53 7.01 47.86
N MET A 3 -7.44 6.77 46.93
CA MET A 3 -7.09 6.35 45.58
C MET A 3 -6.65 7.61 44.85
N MET A 4 -5.37 7.79 44.72
CA MET A 4 -4.83 8.79 43.79
C MET A 4 -5.11 8.29 42.38
N LEU A 5 -5.98 9.00 41.71
CA LEU A 5 -6.11 8.92 40.27
C LEU A 5 -4.80 9.50 39.72
N GLU A 6 -3.97 8.65 39.14
CA GLU A 6 -2.93 9.10 38.23
C GLU A 6 -3.65 9.73 37.04
N GLU A 7 -3.73 11.05 37.07
CA GLU A 7 -3.95 11.85 35.87
C GLU A 7 -2.79 11.55 34.94
N GLY A 8 -3.03 10.64 33.98
CA GLY A 8 -2.13 10.51 32.86
C GLY A 8 -1.94 11.87 32.22
N GLU A 9 -0.72 12.36 32.23
CA GLU A 9 -0.31 13.50 31.42
C GLU A 9 -0.79 13.26 30.00
N LEU A 10 -1.90 13.87 29.65
CA LEU A 10 -2.23 14.13 28.27
C LEU A 10 -1.09 15.04 27.81
N VAL A 11 -0.13 14.48 27.11
CA VAL A 11 0.81 15.26 26.31
C VAL A 11 -0.08 15.94 25.28
N ASP A 12 -0.53 17.15 25.61
CA ASP A 12 -1.05 18.10 24.63
C ASP A 12 0.09 18.33 23.64
N GLU A 13 0.17 17.48 22.60
CA GLU A 13 0.89 17.86 21.41
C GLU A 13 0.20 19.12 20.92
N GLU A 14 0.79 20.28 21.23
CA GLU A 14 0.38 21.55 20.67
C GLU A 14 0.34 21.37 19.15
N ILE A 15 -0.87 21.17 18.63
CA ILE A 15 -1.10 21.09 17.19
C ILE A 15 -0.70 22.46 16.65
N GLN A 16 0.54 22.56 16.16
CA GLN A 16 1.01 23.79 15.52
C GLN A 16 0.19 24.00 14.25
N ILE A 17 -0.79 24.89 14.35
CA ILE A 17 -1.61 25.28 13.21
C ILE A 17 -0.73 26.02 12.23
N LEU A 18 -0.27 25.30 11.21
CA LEU A 18 0.49 25.91 10.11
C LEU A 18 -0.44 26.81 9.26
N PRO A 19 0.04 27.93 8.77
CA PRO A 19 -0.72 28.76 7.84
C PRO A 19 -1.04 27.97 6.56
N LEU A 20 -2.23 28.17 6.01
CA LEU A 20 -2.76 27.41 4.86
C LEU A 20 -1.79 27.32 3.67
N TRP A 21 -1.05 28.38 3.39
CA TRP A 21 -0.07 28.35 2.28
C TRP A 21 1.09 27.37 2.54
N LYS A 22 1.53 27.21 3.80
CA LYS A 22 2.55 26.21 4.16
C LYS A 22 1.98 24.80 4.05
N CYS A 23 0.73 24.60 4.49
CA CYS A 23 0.05 23.30 4.30
C CYS A 23 -0.05 22.94 2.81
N ALA A 24 -0.47 23.89 1.98
CA ALA A 24 -0.53 23.68 0.53
C ALA A 24 0.86 23.38 -0.06
N LEU A 25 1.91 24.10 0.37
CA LEU A 25 3.27 23.86 -0.09
C LEU A 25 3.77 22.45 0.29
N PHE A 26 3.53 22.01 1.54
CA PHE A 26 3.94 20.68 1.97
C PHE A 26 3.15 19.56 1.29
N ILE A 27 1.84 19.76 1.07
CA ILE A 27 1.01 18.79 0.35
C ILE A 27 1.49 18.66 -1.10
N VAL A 28 1.54 19.76 -1.84
CA VAL A 28 1.95 19.74 -3.25
C VAL A 28 3.40 19.30 -3.40
N GLY A 29 4.31 19.84 -2.59
CA GLY A 29 5.72 19.45 -2.60
C GLY A 29 5.92 17.97 -2.24
N GLY A 30 5.19 17.46 -1.26
CA GLY A 30 5.20 16.05 -0.88
C GLY A 30 4.68 15.13 -1.99
N MET A 31 3.57 15.47 -2.63
CA MET A 31 3.04 14.71 -3.77
C MET A 31 4.04 14.67 -4.94
N ILE A 32 4.66 15.80 -5.26
CA ILE A 32 5.69 15.89 -6.30
C ILE A 32 6.90 15.03 -5.93
N ALA A 33 7.40 15.15 -4.70
CA ALA A 33 8.56 14.39 -4.24
C ALA A 33 8.31 12.87 -4.24
N ILE A 34 7.13 12.43 -3.79
CA ILE A 34 6.76 11.01 -3.79
C ILE A 34 6.65 10.49 -5.22
N LYS A 35 5.99 11.26 -6.12
CA LYS A 35 5.85 10.84 -7.51
C LYS A 35 7.22 10.69 -8.19
N PHE A 36 8.01 11.75 -8.23
CA PHE A 36 9.30 11.71 -8.93
C PHE A 36 10.30 10.75 -8.26
N GLY A 37 10.29 10.64 -6.93
CA GLY A 37 11.08 9.66 -6.21
C GLY A 37 10.70 8.23 -6.53
N GLY A 38 9.39 7.95 -6.59
CA GLY A 38 8.86 6.64 -6.98
C GLY A 38 9.23 6.29 -8.43
N ASP A 39 8.97 7.18 -9.37
CA ASP A 39 9.31 6.99 -10.79
C ASP A 39 10.82 6.71 -10.95
N PHE A 40 11.68 7.50 -10.30
CA PHE A 40 13.14 7.31 -10.35
C PHE A 40 13.58 5.94 -9.84
N VAL A 41 13.00 5.47 -8.73
CA VAL A 41 13.29 4.13 -8.17
C VAL A 41 12.85 3.04 -9.14
N VAL A 42 11.63 3.15 -9.69
CA VAL A 42 11.07 2.17 -10.63
C VAL A 42 11.89 2.10 -11.90
N ASP A 43 12.23 3.22 -12.51
CA ASP A 43 12.99 3.30 -13.75
C ASP A 43 14.40 2.73 -13.55
N SER A 44 15.07 3.10 -12.45
CA SER A 44 16.41 2.60 -12.14
C SER A 44 16.41 1.09 -11.88
N ALA A 45 15.46 0.60 -11.09
CA ALA A 45 15.34 -0.82 -10.79
C ALA A 45 14.97 -1.64 -12.04
N SER A 46 14.09 -1.11 -12.89
CA SER A 46 13.69 -1.74 -14.16
C SER A 46 14.86 -1.81 -15.15
N ALA A 47 15.65 -0.74 -15.25
CA ALA A 47 16.85 -0.72 -16.10
C ALA A 47 17.88 -1.74 -15.63
N LEU A 48 18.14 -1.83 -14.32
CA LEU A 48 19.02 -2.84 -13.73
C LEU A 48 18.53 -4.26 -14.00
N ALA A 49 17.24 -4.53 -13.74
CA ALA A 49 16.64 -5.84 -13.96
C ALA A 49 16.71 -6.25 -15.43
N GLY A 50 16.46 -5.31 -16.35
CA GLY A 50 16.63 -5.54 -17.80
C GLY A 50 18.08 -5.86 -18.17
N ALA A 51 19.06 -5.19 -17.57
CA ALA A 51 20.49 -5.49 -17.77
C ALA A 51 20.89 -6.89 -17.28
N PHE A 52 20.20 -7.42 -16.26
CA PHE A 52 20.35 -8.81 -15.79
C PHE A 52 19.56 -9.84 -16.64
N GLY A 53 18.87 -9.39 -17.68
CA GLY A 53 18.15 -10.26 -18.61
C GLY A 53 16.76 -10.70 -18.17
N LEU A 54 16.15 -10.02 -17.18
CA LEU A 54 14.77 -10.28 -16.80
C LEU A 54 13.80 -9.84 -17.91
N SER A 55 12.72 -10.61 -18.11
CA SER A 55 11.71 -10.26 -19.10
C SER A 55 10.95 -9.00 -18.71
N GLN A 56 10.48 -8.24 -19.71
CA GLN A 56 9.67 -7.04 -19.48
C GLN A 56 8.37 -7.35 -18.72
N THR A 57 7.79 -8.54 -18.94
CA THR A 57 6.61 -9.00 -18.21
C THR A 57 6.91 -9.18 -16.73
N LEU A 58 8.01 -9.83 -16.39
CA LEU A 58 8.42 -10.03 -15.00
C LEU A 58 8.75 -8.69 -14.31
N ILE A 59 9.46 -7.80 -15.00
CA ILE A 59 9.74 -6.45 -14.49
C ILE A 59 8.44 -5.70 -14.19
N GLY A 60 7.46 -5.76 -15.10
CA GLY A 60 6.16 -5.13 -14.92
C GLY A 60 5.36 -5.69 -13.75
N LEU A 61 5.32 -7.03 -13.62
CA LEU A 61 4.57 -7.71 -12.55
C LEU A 61 5.21 -7.55 -11.16
N THR A 62 6.50 -7.26 -11.09
CA THR A 62 7.23 -7.16 -9.84
C THR A 62 7.63 -5.71 -9.53
N ILE A 63 8.63 -5.19 -10.21
CA ILE A 63 9.26 -3.90 -9.91
C ILE A 63 8.29 -2.74 -10.14
N VAL A 64 7.61 -2.72 -11.29
CA VAL A 64 6.66 -1.65 -11.61
C VAL A 64 5.45 -1.73 -10.69
N ALA A 65 4.89 -2.92 -10.47
CA ALA A 65 3.74 -3.10 -9.57
C ALA A 65 4.06 -2.68 -8.13
N MET A 66 5.24 -3.05 -7.60
CA MET A 66 5.68 -2.60 -6.28
C MET A 66 5.93 -1.08 -6.25
N GLY A 67 6.55 -0.54 -7.30
CA GLY A 67 6.91 0.86 -7.38
C GLY A 67 5.70 1.80 -7.42
N THR A 68 4.64 1.41 -8.13
CA THR A 68 3.39 2.18 -8.15
C THR A 68 2.68 2.20 -6.79
N SER A 69 2.96 1.22 -5.93
CA SER A 69 2.41 1.13 -4.57
C SER A 69 3.35 1.71 -3.49
N LEU A 70 4.52 2.24 -3.86
CA LEU A 70 5.44 2.88 -2.90
C LEU A 70 4.80 4.09 -2.18
N PRO A 71 4.06 4.99 -2.85
CA PRO A 71 3.39 6.10 -2.18
C PRO A 71 2.42 5.62 -1.09
N GLU A 72 1.61 4.61 -1.40
CA GLU A 72 0.66 4.01 -0.47
C GLU A 72 1.37 3.35 0.71
N LEU A 73 2.46 2.65 0.46
CA LEU A 73 3.27 2.02 1.50
C LEU A 73 3.86 3.06 2.46
N VAL A 74 4.47 4.13 1.93
CA VAL A 74 5.06 5.21 2.75
C VAL A 74 3.98 5.90 3.57
N THR A 75 2.85 6.25 2.96
CA THR A 75 1.73 6.90 3.65
C THR A 75 1.19 6.03 4.78
N SER A 76 0.97 4.73 4.51
CA SER A 76 0.46 3.79 5.52
C SER A 76 1.45 3.56 6.66
N ILE A 77 2.77 3.47 6.37
CA ILE A 77 3.79 3.34 7.41
C ILE A 77 3.84 4.60 8.29
N VAL A 78 3.80 5.79 7.70
CA VAL A 78 3.81 7.05 8.45
C VAL A 78 2.56 7.17 9.32
N ALA A 79 1.38 6.87 8.77
CA ALA A 79 0.13 6.87 9.51
C ALA A 79 0.15 5.88 10.69
N ALA A 80 0.61 4.65 10.45
CA ALA A 80 0.73 3.64 11.49
C ALA A 80 1.71 4.05 12.62
N ARG A 81 2.83 4.71 12.27
CA ARG A 81 3.79 5.24 13.26
C ARG A 81 3.24 6.39 14.09
N LYS A 82 2.26 7.11 13.56
CA LYS A 82 1.56 8.19 14.26
C LYS A 82 0.29 7.71 14.98
N ASN A 83 0.06 6.40 15.04
CA ASN A 83 -1.16 5.78 15.57
C ASN A 83 -2.45 6.19 14.83
N GLU A 84 -2.34 6.70 13.61
CA GLU A 84 -3.46 7.03 12.72
C GLU A 84 -3.91 5.78 11.95
N VAL A 85 -4.43 4.80 12.68
CA VAL A 85 -4.75 3.46 12.13
C VAL A 85 -5.82 3.54 11.05
N ASP A 86 -6.85 4.38 11.25
CA ASP A 86 -7.94 4.56 10.29
C ASP A 86 -7.43 5.12 8.97
N MET A 87 -6.45 6.04 9.01
CA MET A 87 -5.79 6.57 7.82
C MET A 87 -5.00 5.48 7.10
N ALA A 88 -4.24 4.66 7.82
CA ALA A 88 -3.46 3.58 7.23
C ALA A 88 -4.37 2.54 6.53
N LEU A 89 -5.42 2.08 7.20
CA LEU A 89 -6.38 1.13 6.65
C LEU A 89 -7.18 1.74 5.49
N GLY A 90 -7.66 2.95 5.66
CA GLY A 90 -8.40 3.69 4.62
C GLY A 90 -7.59 3.85 3.34
N ASN A 91 -6.29 4.17 3.46
CA ASN A 91 -5.39 4.29 2.32
C ASN A 91 -5.23 2.95 1.57
N VAL A 92 -5.00 1.84 2.29
CA VAL A 92 -4.82 0.52 1.67
C VAL A 92 -6.11 0.02 1.02
N ILE A 93 -7.23 0.08 1.72
CA ILE A 93 -8.51 -0.39 1.19
C ILE A 93 -8.99 0.53 0.07
N GLY A 94 -8.88 1.84 0.24
CA GLY A 94 -9.30 2.84 -0.73
C GLY A 94 -8.54 2.75 -2.06
N SER A 95 -7.21 2.59 -2.01
CA SER A 95 -6.40 2.41 -3.22
C SER A 95 -6.73 1.12 -3.97
N ASN A 96 -7.00 0.02 -3.27
CA ASN A 96 -7.43 -1.23 -3.93
C ASN A 96 -8.78 -1.06 -4.65
N ILE A 97 -9.78 -0.45 -3.97
CA ILE A 97 -11.09 -0.17 -4.57
C ILE A 97 -10.94 0.75 -5.78
N PHE A 98 -10.16 1.82 -5.65
CA PHE A 98 -9.89 2.77 -6.72
C PHE A 98 -9.25 2.08 -7.94
N ASN A 99 -8.22 1.28 -7.72
CA ASN A 99 -7.50 0.59 -8.79
C ASN A 99 -8.39 -0.43 -9.51
N ILE A 100 -9.20 -1.20 -8.78
CA ILE A 100 -10.06 -2.23 -9.38
C ILE A 100 -11.27 -1.60 -10.07
N LEU A 101 -11.96 -0.67 -9.44
CA LEU A 101 -13.22 -0.15 -9.97
C LEU A 101 -13.00 1.02 -10.94
N LEU A 102 -12.15 1.98 -10.57
CA LEU A 102 -11.98 3.17 -11.42
C LEU A 102 -10.90 2.96 -12.47
N VAL A 103 -9.68 2.60 -12.09
CA VAL A 103 -8.58 2.50 -13.05
C VAL A 103 -8.83 1.40 -14.08
N LEU A 104 -9.11 0.17 -13.62
CA LEU A 104 -9.42 -0.94 -14.53
C LEU A 104 -10.74 -0.71 -15.27
N GLY A 105 -11.76 -0.14 -14.60
CA GLY A 105 -13.05 0.19 -15.21
C GLY A 105 -12.94 1.20 -16.35
N VAL A 106 -12.20 2.29 -16.15
CA VAL A 106 -11.94 3.30 -17.21
C VAL A 106 -11.11 2.69 -18.33
N ALA A 107 -10.06 1.94 -18.00
CA ALA A 107 -9.23 1.28 -19.03
C ALA A 107 -10.07 0.34 -19.91
N ALA A 108 -10.93 -0.48 -19.32
CA ALA A 108 -11.81 -1.39 -20.03
C ALA A 108 -12.91 -0.67 -20.85
N ALA A 109 -13.38 0.48 -20.37
CA ALA A 109 -14.35 1.31 -21.10
C ALA A 109 -13.72 1.97 -22.35
N ILE A 110 -12.43 2.31 -22.29
CA ILE A 110 -11.70 2.90 -23.43
C ILE A 110 -11.29 1.79 -24.41
N SER A 111 -10.78 0.67 -23.93
CA SER A 111 -10.33 -0.45 -24.76
C SER A 111 -10.60 -1.77 -24.05
N PRO A 112 -11.21 -2.75 -24.75
CA PRO A 112 -11.47 -4.06 -24.14
C PRO A 112 -10.18 -4.71 -23.61
N VAL A 113 -10.17 -5.04 -22.33
CA VAL A 113 -9.04 -5.71 -21.66
C VAL A 113 -9.21 -7.21 -21.77
N LYS A 114 -8.25 -7.90 -22.40
CA LYS A 114 -8.27 -9.37 -22.49
C LYS A 114 -7.85 -9.96 -21.14
N PHE A 115 -8.65 -10.85 -20.61
CA PHE A 115 -8.34 -11.62 -19.40
C PHE A 115 -7.59 -12.90 -19.79
N LEU A 116 -6.37 -13.05 -19.30
CA LEU A 116 -5.57 -14.25 -19.48
C LEU A 116 -5.86 -15.24 -18.34
N THR A 117 -5.57 -16.53 -18.54
CA THR A 117 -5.75 -17.55 -17.50
C THR A 117 -4.97 -17.20 -16.22
N ASP A 118 -3.78 -16.65 -16.40
CA ASP A 118 -2.91 -16.22 -15.29
C ASP A 118 -3.58 -15.12 -14.44
N ASN A 119 -4.25 -14.17 -15.06
CA ASN A 119 -4.98 -13.11 -14.37
C ASN A 119 -6.15 -13.67 -13.54
N ILE A 120 -6.75 -14.78 -13.97
CA ILE A 120 -7.80 -15.45 -13.19
C ILE A 120 -7.20 -16.03 -11.90
N ILE A 121 -6.05 -16.69 -12.00
CA ILE A 121 -5.34 -17.24 -10.84
C ILE A 121 -4.97 -16.10 -9.87
N ASP A 122 -4.40 -15.01 -10.38
CA ASP A 122 -4.02 -13.85 -9.57
C ASP A 122 -5.24 -13.22 -8.88
N THR A 123 -6.38 -13.16 -9.57
CA THR A 123 -7.65 -12.67 -9.00
C THR A 123 -8.16 -13.59 -7.88
N VAL A 124 -8.08 -14.91 -8.06
CA VAL A 124 -8.45 -15.87 -7.01
C VAL A 124 -7.54 -15.73 -5.78
N VAL A 125 -6.23 -15.58 -5.98
CA VAL A 125 -5.27 -15.33 -4.90
C VAL A 125 -5.59 -14.03 -4.19
N LEU A 126 -5.89 -12.96 -4.91
CA LEU A 126 -6.29 -11.67 -4.34
C LEU A 126 -7.53 -11.80 -3.46
N ILE A 127 -8.56 -12.51 -3.94
CA ILE A 127 -9.79 -12.76 -3.17
C ILE A 127 -9.47 -13.56 -1.90
N ALA A 128 -8.69 -14.63 -2.01
CA ALA A 128 -8.32 -15.46 -0.87
C ALA A 128 -7.53 -14.66 0.19
N MET A 129 -6.54 -13.86 -0.23
CA MET A 129 -5.78 -12.98 0.67
C MET A 129 -6.67 -11.93 1.32
N SER A 130 -7.59 -11.31 0.56
CA SER A 130 -8.54 -10.34 1.09
C SER A 130 -9.47 -10.94 2.14
N LEU A 131 -9.91 -12.19 1.96
CA LEU A 131 -10.70 -12.92 2.95
C LEU A 131 -9.90 -13.20 4.24
N VAL A 132 -8.63 -13.55 4.13
CA VAL A 132 -7.76 -13.73 5.31
C VAL A 132 -7.62 -12.42 6.08
N VAL A 133 -7.39 -11.30 5.39
CA VAL A 133 -7.33 -9.97 6.03
C VAL A 133 -8.65 -9.63 6.71
N LEU A 134 -9.78 -9.92 6.07
CA LEU A 134 -11.10 -9.71 6.65
C LEU A 134 -11.31 -10.54 7.92
N VAL A 135 -10.87 -11.79 7.93
CA VAL A 135 -10.93 -12.66 9.12
C VAL A 135 -10.09 -12.08 10.26
N PHE A 136 -8.85 -11.65 9.99
CA PHE A 136 -8.00 -11.01 11.00
C PHE A 136 -8.67 -9.75 11.56
N ALA A 137 -9.17 -8.87 10.70
CA ALA A 137 -9.86 -7.64 11.12
C ALA A 137 -11.13 -7.93 11.93
N TRP A 138 -11.84 -9.03 11.63
CA TRP A 138 -13.07 -9.39 12.34
C TRP A 138 -12.79 -10.01 13.72
N THR A 139 -11.74 -10.82 13.82
CA THR A 139 -11.47 -11.63 15.04
C THR A 139 -11.05 -10.74 16.21
N SER A 140 -10.16 -9.77 16.00
CA SER A 140 -9.60 -8.95 17.07
C SER A 140 -9.94 -7.46 16.97
N LYS A 141 -10.60 -7.02 15.89
CA LYS A 141 -10.83 -5.60 15.54
C LYS A 141 -9.53 -4.77 15.48
N MET A 142 -8.40 -5.43 15.50
CA MET A 142 -7.05 -4.87 15.32
C MET A 142 -6.21 -5.90 14.59
N ILE A 143 -5.34 -5.46 13.71
CA ILE A 143 -4.35 -6.34 13.07
C ILE A 143 -3.08 -6.27 13.91
N ASP A 144 -2.73 -7.38 14.55
CA ASP A 144 -1.54 -7.45 15.39
C ASP A 144 -0.25 -7.69 14.57
N ARG A 145 0.90 -7.65 15.26
CA ARG A 145 2.20 -7.84 14.60
C ARG A 145 2.38 -9.24 14.01
N ARG A 146 1.74 -10.27 14.57
CA ARG A 146 1.82 -11.65 14.09
C ARG A 146 1.00 -11.82 12.81
N GLU A 147 -0.19 -11.24 12.81
CA GLU A 147 -1.06 -11.21 11.63
C GLU A 147 -0.39 -10.42 10.50
N GLY A 148 0.20 -9.26 10.80
CA GLY A 148 1.00 -8.49 9.84
C GLY A 148 2.19 -9.28 9.28
N ALA A 149 2.93 -10.00 10.12
CA ALA A 149 4.02 -10.87 9.67
C ALA A 149 3.51 -12.02 8.78
N THR A 150 2.34 -12.58 9.10
CA THR A 150 1.69 -13.62 8.27
C THR A 150 1.32 -13.06 6.89
N MET A 151 0.75 -11.85 6.83
CA MET A 151 0.42 -11.18 5.56
C MET A 151 1.68 -10.92 4.70
N LEU A 152 2.78 -10.47 5.32
CA LEU A 152 4.05 -10.30 4.63
C LEU A 152 4.61 -11.64 4.12
N GLY A 153 4.50 -12.71 4.90
CA GLY A 153 4.87 -14.05 4.46
C GLY A 153 4.05 -14.55 3.27
N MET A 154 2.73 -14.35 3.30
CA MET A 154 1.83 -14.68 2.18
C MET A 154 2.21 -13.90 0.91
N TYR A 155 2.51 -12.61 1.05
CA TYR A 155 2.97 -11.79 -0.07
C TYR A 155 4.29 -12.30 -0.65
N ALA A 156 5.27 -12.63 0.20
CA ALA A 156 6.56 -13.16 -0.23
C ALA A 156 6.41 -14.50 -1.00
N VAL A 157 5.52 -15.39 -0.54
CA VAL A 157 5.20 -16.64 -1.24
C VAL A 157 4.56 -16.37 -2.61
N TYR A 158 3.62 -15.43 -2.67
CA TYR A 158 2.99 -15.04 -3.93
C TYR A 158 4.00 -14.43 -4.93
N MET A 159 4.89 -13.57 -4.45
CA MET A 159 5.96 -13.00 -5.27
C MET A 159 6.92 -14.09 -5.79
N ALA A 160 7.30 -15.05 -4.94
CA ALA A 160 8.11 -16.19 -5.38
C ALA A 160 7.38 -17.01 -6.46
N TYR A 161 6.08 -17.24 -6.31
CA TYR A 161 5.26 -17.92 -7.32
C TYR A 161 5.27 -17.17 -8.66
N ILE A 162 5.08 -15.84 -8.66
CA ILE A 162 5.13 -15.03 -9.89
C ILE A 162 6.51 -15.11 -10.56
N CYS A 163 7.60 -15.12 -9.79
CA CYS A 163 8.95 -15.18 -10.34
C CYS A 163 9.28 -16.54 -10.99
N ILE A 164 8.58 -17.61 -10.62
CA ILE A 164 8.81 -18.97 -11.13
C ILE A 164 7.86 -19.30 -12.29
N ARG A 165 6.70 -18.67 -12.34
CA ARG A 165 5.70 -18.81 -13.41
C ARG A 165 6.16 -18.15 -14.70
#